data_eca106f46836cbff63e22aaf13afea3f
#
_entry.id   eca106f46836cbff63e22aaf13afea3f
#
_cell.length_a   1.000
_cell.length_b   1.000
_cell.length_c   1.000
_cell.angle_alpha   90.00
_cell.angle_beta   90.00
_cell.angle_gamma   90.00
#
_symmetry.space_group_name_H-M   'P 1'
#
loop_
_entity.id
_entity.type
_entity.pdbx_description
1 polymer ?
#
loop_
_entity_poly.entity_id
_entity_poly.type
_entity_poly.pdbx_seq_one_letter_code
_entity_poly.pdbx_strand_id
1 'polypeptide(L)'
;MHVAVRLLLPCLIAALAGCVAGRSSPTPPDTDAMTDIADTTETRFTTPARYPDEVSAAAMPTADTTLPDVEGVRIGTFAGFPAVLVETPEVRAAIALHGGHLLSFVPTGGDDLLWLSPRLAEAPAAIRGGVPVVWPFFGRQGQTDDVPSHGFVRTVRWHLVEAARDADGSVALTLAPPRYGDLGLELRMRLRIGTTLEQALETTNTGDAPVAFTQALHSYFRVSDVADVRVEGLDGLRFLDKNDGYAAHAQTGDWVLDDARDPGRSDYIYTGADGRYLLDDPGLDRRIELTTSGSRTLVVWNPGEASAERGSDMNDGAWRGFLCLEAANAGPDIVRLAPGETHRLSQRVRVLPRD
;
A
#
# COMPACT_ATOMS: atom_id res chain seq x y z
N MET A 1 2.73 -8.33 -77.44
CA MET A 1 1.82 -7.76 -78.45
C MET A 1 0.73 -7.00 -77.71
N HIS A 2 0.74 -5.68 -77.95
CA HIS A 2 -0.41 -4.78 -78.09
C HIS A 2 -1.29 -4.55 -76.83
N VAL A 3 -1.70 -3.36 -76.46
CA VAL A 3 -1.45 -1.92 -76.80
C VAL A 3 -2.12 -1.15 -75.66
N ALA A 4 -1.47 -0.05 -75.25
CA ALA A 4 -2.04 0.91 -74.34
C ALA A 4 -3.08 1.78 -75.05
N VAL A 5 -4.11 2.26 -74.29
CA VAL A 5 -4.80 3.51 -74.66
C VAL A 5 -5.07 4.31 -73.40
N ARG A 6 -4.46 5.53 -73.33
CA ARG A 6 -4.83 6.66 -72.46
C ARG A 6 -6.01 7.41 -73.08
N LEU A 7 -6.91 7.89 -72.24
CA LEU A 7 -7.74 9.05 -72.60
C LEU A 7 -7.88 10.00 -71.43
N LEU A 8 -7.63 11.29 -71.72
CA LEU A 8 -7.62 12.46 -70.86
C LEU A 8 -8.91 13.28 -71.02
N LEU A 9 -9.31 13.90 -69.88
CA LEU A 9 -9.96 15.22 -69.74
C LEU A 9 -11.46 15.38 -70.08
N PRO A 10 -12.14 16.50 -69.53
CA PRO A 10 -11.72 17.61 -68.72
C PRO A 10 -12.62 17.99 -67.52
N CYS A 11 -12.13 18.97 -66.74
CA CYS A 11 -12.73 19.78 -65.69
C CYS A 11 -14.13 20.37 -65.99
N LEU A 12 -14.94 20.46 -64.93
CA LEU A 12 -15.92 21.55 -64.79
C LEU A 12 -15.97 22.03 -63.33
N ILE A 13 -15.67 23.31 -63.15
CA ILE A 13 -15.76 24.05 -61.89
C ILE A 13 -17.21 24.52 -61.74
N ALA A 14 -17.82 24.23 -60.58
CA ALA A 14 -19.01 24.96 -60.14
C ALA A 14 -18.83 25.33 -58.66
N ALA A 15 -18.70 26.64 -58.39
CA ALA A 15 -18.70 27.19 -57.08
C ALA A 15 -20.14 27.27 -56.55
N LEU A 16 -20.39 26.75 -55.36
CA LEU A 16 -21.55 27.06 -54.56
C LEU A 16 -21.13 27.38 -53.15
N ALA A 17 -21.33 28.64 -52.76
CA ALA A 17 -21.18 29.14 -51.41
C ALA A 17 -22.28 28.55 -50.52
N GLY A 18 -21.91 27.84 -49.46
CA GLY A 18 -22.80 27.31 -48.44
C GLY A 18 -22.23 27.57 -47.06
N CYS A 19 -23.01 28.24 -46.21
CA CYS A 19 -22.71 28.68 -44.87
C CYS A 19 -22.05 27.57 -44.02
N VAL A 20 -20.88 27.86 -43.46
CA VAL A 20 -20.20 27.04 -42.47
C VAL A 20 -20.79 27.40 -41.12
N ALA A 21 -21.65 26.49 -40.58
CA ALA A 21 -21.97 26.48 -39.17
C ALA A 21 -20.73 25.99 -38.41
N GLY A 22 -20.21 26.82 -37.53
CA GLY A 22 -19.05 26.49 -36.72
C GLY A 22 -19.29 25.26 -35.87
N ARG A 23 -18.52 24.22 -36.14
CA ARG A 23 -18.31 23.13 -35.21
C ARG A 23 -17.18 23.55 -34.27
N SER A 24 -17.53 23.83 -33.02
CA SER A 24 -16.57 23.93 -31.94
C SER A 24 -15.79 22.59 -31.84
N SER A 25 -14.50 22.66 -32.07
CA SER A 25 -13.58 21.54 -31.77
C SER A 25 -13.65 21.26 -30.27
N PRO A 26 -13.64 20.01 -29.86
CA PRO A 26 -13.52 19.69 -28.43
C PRO A 26 -12.15 20.19 -27.94
N THR A 27 -12.17 20.97 -26.89
CA THR A 27 -10.98 21.36 -26.13
C THR A 27 -10.27 20.09 -25.68
N PRO A 28 -8.95 19.97 -25.83
CA PRO A 28 -8.22 18.85 -25.26
C PRO A 28 -8.41 18.84 -23.73
N PRO A 29 -8.45 17.67 -23.08
CA PRO A 29 -8.57 17.60 -21.63
C PRO A 29 -7.39 18.30 -20.99
N ASP A 30 -7.68 19.07 -19.95
CA ASP A 30 -6.72 19.81 -19.13
C ASP A 30 -5.55 18.92 -18.73
N THR A 31 -4.38 19.26 -19.24
CA THR A 31 -3.07 18.71 -18.83
C THR A 31 -2.59 19.26 -17.49
N ASP A 32 -3.43 20.00 -16.77
CA ASP A 32 -3.04 20.71 -15.53
C ASP A 32 -3.05 19.84 -14.25
N ALA A 33 -3.37 18.55 -14.34
CA ALA A 33 -3.39 17.72 -13.14
C ALA A 33 -1.99 17.36 -12.58
N MET A 34 -0.91 17.64 -13.32
CA MET A 34 0.48 17.42 -12.85
C MET A 34 1.23 18.70 -12.47
N THR A 35 0.73 19.88 -12.85
CA THR A 35 1.40 21.16 -12.55
C THR A 35 1.09 21.71 -11.17
N ASP A 36 0.03 21.25 -10.51
CA ASP A 36 -0.30 21.65 -9.13
C ASP A 36 0.57 20.99 -8.05
N ILE A 37 1.52 20.12 -8.43
CA ILE A 37 2.53 19.60 -7.50
C ILE A 37 3.64 20.63 -7.23
N ALA A 38 3.72 21.71 -8.00
CA ALA A 38 4.86 22.64 -8.00
C ALA A 38 4.66 23.92 -7.16
N ASP A 39 3.48 24.21 -6.61
CA ASP A 39 3.29 25.37 -5.74
C ASP A 39 3.14 24.97 -4.27
N THR A 40 4.27 24.53 -3.68
CA THR A 40 4.41 24.47 -2.24
C THR A 40 5.72 25.11 -1.83
N THR A 41 5.77 26.42 -1.90
CA THR A 41 6.69 27.21 -1.08
C THR A 41 6.53 26.77 0.36
N GLU A 42 7.58 26.11 0.91
CA GLU A 42 7.92 25.90 2.32
C GLU A 42 7.65 24.54 2.98
N THR A 43 6.89 23.59 2.43
CA THR A 43 6.79 22.27 3.07
C THR A 43 7.77 21.30 2.44
N ARG A 44 8.88 21.00 3.07
CA ARG A 44 9.86 20.03 2.58
C ARG A 44 9.45 18.61 2.95
N PHE A 45 9.64 17.67 2.03
CA PHE A 45 9.62 16.26 2.38
C PHE A 45 10.72 15.99 3.39
N THR A 46 10.37 15.23 4.42
CA THR A 46 11.31 14.83 5.44
C THR A 46 12.27 13.82 4.87
N THR A 47 13.51 14.25 4.65
CA THR A 47 14.61 13.38 4.23
C THR A 47 15.56 13.24 5.43
N PRO A 48 15.86 12.02 5.89
CA PRO A 48 16.88 11.86 6.93
C PRO A 48 18.22 12.35 6.41
N ALA A 49 18.93 13.12 7.22
CA ALA A 49 20.27 13.63 6.89
C ALA A 49 21.29 12.48 6.71
N ARG A 50 20.99 11.30 7.27
CA ARG A 50 21.69 10.04 7.07
C ARG A 50 20.69 8.91 7.17
N TYR A 51 20.77 7.95 6.23
CA TYR A 51 20.13 6.67 6.42
C TYR A 51 20.70 6.04 7.70
N PRO A 52 19.83 5.36 8.50
CA PRO A 52 20.26 4.76 9.74
C PRO A 52 21.05 3.46 9.49
N ASP A 53 22.17 3.53 8.80
CA ASP A 53 23.17 2.46 8.81
C ASP A 53 23.74 2.26 10.22
N GLU A 54 23.49 3.22 11.10
CA GLU A 54 23.94 3.24 12.47
C GLU A 54 22.90 3.89 13.40
N VAL A 55 21.68 3.38 13.43
CA VAL A 55 20.94 3.54 14.67
C VAL A 55 21.65 2.66 15.66
N SER A 56 22.57 3.30 16.40
CA SER A 56 23.35 2.67 17.43
C SER A 56 22.47 1.73 18.25
N ALA A 57 22.84 0.46 18.33
CA ALA A 57 22.23 -0.51 19.24
C ALA A 57 22.19 0.02 20.70
N ALA A 58 22.94 1.07 21.02
CA ALA A 58 22.98 1.79 22.30
C ALA A 58 21.74 2.67 22.58
N ALA A 59 20.93 3.03 21.56
CA ALA A 59 19.70 3.80 21.75
C ALA A 59 18.44 2.91 21.91
N MET A 60 18.58 1.59 21.79
CA MET A 60 17.50 0.65 22.04
C MET A 60 17.31 0.52 23.55
N PRO A 61 16.12 0.81 24.09
CA PRO A 61 15.84 0.36 25.45
C PRO A 61 16.04 -1.15 25.48
N THR A 62 16.85 -1.62 26.39
CA THR A 62 17.05 -3.06 26.66
C THR A 62 15.79 -3.74 27.23
N ALA A 63 14.67 -3.07 27.19
CA ALA A 63 13.41 -3.39 27.82
C ALA A 63 12.49 -4.33 27.01
N ASP A 64 13.03 -5.18 26.16
CA ASP A 64 12.27 -6.35 25.65
C ASP A 64 12.06 -7.42 26.76
N THR A 65 12.38 -7.15 28.00
CA THR A 65 12.47 -8.19 29.04
C THR A 65 11.36 -8.16 30.08
N THR A 66 10.49 -7.17 30.08
CA THR A 66 9.32 -7.16 30.96
C THR A 66 8.07 -6.74 30.19
N LEU A 67 7.61 -7.62 29.29
CA LEU A 67 6.22 -7.52 28.87
C LEU A 67 5.34 -7.56 30.12
N PRO A 68 4.33 -6.68 30.25
CA PRO A 68 3.26 -6.94 31.19
C PRO A 68 2.75 -8.36 30.91
N ASP A 69 2.48 -9.13 31.95
CA ASP A 69 1.89 -10.49 31.84
C ASP A 69 0.47 -10.33 31.28
N VAL A 70 0.36 -10.31 29.97
CA VAL A 70 -0.91 -10.20 29.24
C VAL A 70 -1.26 -11.58 28.71
N GLU A 71 -2.35 -12.14 29.22
CA GLU A 71 -2.83 -13.44 28.79
C GLU A 71 -2.99 -13.49 27.27
N GLY A 72 -2.41 -14.51 26.64
CA GLY A 72 -2.42 -14.72 25.20
C GLY A 72 -1.38 -13.89 24.42
N VAL A 73 -0.47 -13.17 25.11
CA VAL A 73 0.63 -12.43 24.45
C VAL A 73 1.97 -12.92 24.94
N ARG A 74 2.88 -13.24 24.02
CA ARG A 74 4.25 -13.65 24.37
C ARG A 74 5.26 -13.23 23.30
N ILE A 75 6.50 -13.09 23.67
CA ILE A 75 7.61 -13.01 22.71
C ILE A 75 8.02 -14.44 22.33
N GLY A 76 8.24 -14.64 21.03
CA GLY A 76 8.65 -15.92 20.46
C GLY A 76 9.29 -15.74 19.11
N THR A 77 9.23 -16.80 18.30
CA THR A 77 9.71 -16.78 16.92
C THR A 77 8.59 -17.18 15.98
N PHE A 78 8.44 -16.46 14.87
CA PHE A 78 7.54 -16.81 13.78
C PHE A 78 8.28 -16.63 12.44
N ALA A 79 8.21 -17.65 11.59
CA ALA A 79 8.88 -17.67 10.28
C ALA A 79 10.38 -17.28 10.33
N GLY A 80 11.08 -17.59 11.42
CA GLY A 80 12.50 -17.27 11.63
C GLY A 80 12.78 -15.90 12.28
N PHE A 81 11.75 -15.07 12.50
CA PHE A 81 11.92 -13.72 13.09
C PHE A 81 11.47 -13.69 14.55
N PRO A 82 12.21 -12.99 15.44
CA PRO A 82 11.68 -12.62 16.75
C PRO A 82 10.37 -11.84 16.60
N ALA A 83 9.32 -12.27 17.30
CA ALA A 83 7.96 -11.75 17.10
C ALA A 83 7.18 -11.65 18.41
N VAL A 84 6.24 -10.71 18.45
CA VAL A 84 5.12 -10.73 19.38
C VAL A 84 4.10 -11.71 18.84
N LEU A 85 3.76 -12.73 19.62
CA LEU A 85 2.76 -13.73 19.28
C LEU A 85 1.52 -13.48 20.12
N VAL A 86 0.38 -13.39 19.44
CA VAL A 86 -0.94 -13.28 20.04
C VAL A 86 -1.67 -14.58 19.80
N GLU A 87 -2.20 -15.19 20.88
CA GLU A 87 -2.96 -16.43 20.83
C GLU A 87 -4.11 -16.34 21.83
N THR A 88 -5.31 -16.18 21.30
CA THR A 88 -6.57 -16.11 22.07
C THR A 88 -7.57 -17.14 21.53
N PRO A 89 -8.69 -17.38 22.19
CA PRO A 89 -9.74 -18.25 21.64
C PRO A 89 -10.24 -17.81 20.26
N GLU A 90 -10.18 -16.52 19.93
CA GLU A 90 -10.76 -15.92 18.72
C GLU A 90 -9.76 -15.81 17.58
N VAL A 91 -8.43 -15.73 17.87
CA VAL A 91 -7.44 -15.38 16.85
C VAL A 91 -6.03 -15.80 17.24
N ARG A 92 -5.22 -16.09 16.23
CA ARG A 92 -3.76 -16.15 16.32
C ARG A 92 -3.17 -15.08 15.40
N ALA A 93 -2.15 -14.37 15.89
CA ALA A 93 -1.42 -13.39 15.09
C ALA A 93 0.07 -13.39 15.45
N ALA A 94 0.90 -12.93 14.51
CA ALA A 94 2.34 -12.82 14.69
C ALA A 94 2.84 -11.48 14.12
N ILE A 95 3.52 -10.69 14.96
CA ILE A 95 4.09 -9.40 14.59
C ILE A 95 5.61 -9.49 14.78
N ALA A 96 6.37 -9.53 13.67
CA ALA A 96 7.83 -9.52 13.74
C ALA A 96 8.32 -8.19 14.33
N LEU A 97 9.30 -8.28 15.24
CA LEU A 97 9.99 -7.08 15.74
C LEU A 97 10.85 -6.44 14.64
N HIS A 98 11.31 -7.19 13.64
CA HIS A 98 11.90 -6.65 12.44
C HIS A 98 10.84 -5.97 11.59
N GLY A 99 10.92 -4.65 11.43
CA GLY A 99 9.98 -3.83 10.67
C GLY A 99 8.65 -3.52 11.36
N GLY A 100 8.43 -3.95 12.62
CA GLY A 100 7.10 -3.87 13.24
C GLY A 100 6.03 -4.59 12.40
N HIS A 101 6.39 -5.68 11.76
CA HIS A 101 5.73 -6.25 10.60
C HIS A 101 4.70 -7.30 11.01
N LEU A 102 3.41 -7.05 10.80
CA LEU A 102 2.37 -8.07 10.97
C LEU A 102 2.53 -9.14 9.89
N LEU A 103 2.90 -10.35 10.29
CA LEU A 103 3.21 -11.48 9.38
C LEU A 103 2.03 -12.41 9.16
N SER A 104 1.16 -12.54 10.17
CA SER A 104 0.07 -13.53 10.16
C SER A 104 -1.10 -13.01 10.97
N PHE A 105 -2.30 -13.25 10.48
CA PHE A 105 -3.56 -13.01 11.16
C PHE A 105 -4.55 -14.11 10.80
N VAL A 106 -4.84 -15.00 11.77
CA VAL A 106 -5.65 -16.22 11.59
C VAL A 106 -6.83 -16.19 12.55
N PRO A 107 -8.03 -15.80 12.09
CA PRO A 107 -9.25 -15.99 12.87
C PRO A 107 -9.48 -17.48 13.19
N THR A 108 -10.02 -17.76 14.36
CA THR A 108 -10.29 -19.15 14.78
C THR A 108 -11.25 -19.82 13.81
N GLY A 109 -10.87 -21.03 13.38
CA GLY A 109 -11.63 -21.81 12.39
C GLY A 109 -11.44 -21.37 10.94
N GLY A 110 -10.60 -20.37 10.69
CA GLY A 110 -10.26 -19.87 9.35
C GLY A 110 -8.79 -20.06 8.97
N ASP A 111 -8.49 -19.71 7.73
CA ASP A 111 -7.13 -19.63 7.18
C ASP A 111 -6.51 -18.26 7.46
N ASP A 112 -5.17 -18.20 7.32
CA ASP A 112 -4.45 -16.93 7.40
C ASP A 112 -4.96 -15.96 6.32
N LEU A 113 -5.27 -14.74 6.74
CA LEU A 113 -5.72 -13.69 5.83
C LEU A 113 -4.55 -13.07 5.06
N LEU A 114 -3.34 -13.23 5.59
CA LEU A 114 -2.15 -12.63 5.02
C LEU A 114 -1.33 -13.69 4.28
N TRP A 115 -0.81 -13.28 3.14
CA TRP A 115 0.17 -14.07 2.42
C TRP A 115 1.57 -13.71 2.87
N LEU A 116 2.39 -14.71 3.11
CA LEU A 116 3.81 -14.57 3.43
C LEU A 116 4.62 -15.36 2.42
N SER A 117 5.68 -14.75 1.89
CA SER A 117 6.54 -15.45 0.93
C SER A 117 7.15 -16.70 1.55
N PRO A 118 7.19 -17.83 0.85
CA PRO A 118 7.95 -18.99 1.27
C PRO A 118 9.47 -18.79 1.15
N ARG A 119 9.93 -17.74 0.49
CA ARG A 119 11.34 -17.36 0.35
C ARG A 119 11.60 -16.04 1.08
N LEU A 120 11.67 -16.11 2.39
CA LEU A 120 11.95 -14.93 3.20
C LEU A 120 13.44 -14.59 3.18
N ALA A 121 13.74 -13.32 2.95
CA ALA A 121 15.09 -12.83 3.14
C ALA A 121 15.38 -12.66 4.65
N GLU A 122 16.63 -12.88 5.05
CA GLU A 122 17.07 -12.63 6.41
C GLU A 122 17.19 -11.12 6.69
N ALA A 123 17.01 -10.73 7.96
CA ALA A 123 17.29 -9.36 8.37
C ALA A 123 18.76 -8.97 8.04
N PRO A 124 19.03 -7.72 7.61
CA PRO A 124 18.14 -6.56 7.67
C PRO A 124 17.24 -6.37 6.43
N ALA A 125 17.19 -7.31 5.49
CA ALA A 125 16.32 -7.16 4.33
C ALA A 125 14.84 -7.07 4.75
N ALA A 126 14.03 -6.37 3.94
CA ALA A 126 12.60 -6.27 4.18
C ALA A 126 11.92 -7.63 3.95
N ILE A 127 10.95 -7.96 4.80
CA ILE A 127 10.14 -9.17 4.69
C ILE A 127 9.13 -9.01 3.54
N ARG A 128 8.98 -10.05 2.70
CA ARG A 128 7.99 -10.09 1.63
C ARG A 128 6.70 -10.75 2.09
N GLY A 129 5.56 -10.05 1.99
CA GLY A 129 4.27 -10.53 2.46
C GLY A 129 3.84 -9.90 3.78
N GLY A 130 2.77 -10.38 4.41
CA GLY A 130 2.21 -9.77 5.61
C GLY A 130 1.75 -8.34 5.39
N VAL A 131 2.05 -7.44 6.33
CA VAL A 131 1.77 -6.01 6.25
C VAL A 131 3.03 -5.18 6.51
N PRO A 132 3.91 -4.99 5.53
CA PRO A 132 5.04 -4.08 5.64
C PRO A 132 4.59 -2.66 5.99
N VAL A 133 5.33 -1.99 6.88
CA VAL A 133 5.14 -0.58 7.18
C VAL A 133 5.99 0.26 6.22
N VAL A 134 5.33 1.04 5.38
CA VAL A 134 5.97 2.00 4.47
C VAL A 134 6.00 3.36 5.17
N TRP A 135 7.21 3.88 5.46
CA TRP A 135 7.38 5.15 6.16
C TRP A 135 8.85 5.62 6.13
N PRO A 136 9.17 6.93 6.03
CA PRO A 136 8.27 8.08 5.89
C PRO A 136 7.99 8.47 4.44
N PHE A 137 8.21 7.58 3.48
CA PHE A 137 7.87 7.84 2.07
C PHE A 137 7.43 6.56 1.33
N PHE A 138 6.42 6.73 0.47
CA PHE A 138 5.92 5.69 -0.43
C PHE A 138 6.77 5.66 -1.72
N GLY A 139 7.24 4.51 -2.12
CA GLY A 139 8.22 4.43 -3.21
C GLY A 139 9.47 5.22 -2.86
N ARG A 140 9.83 6.17 -3.70
CA ARG A 140 10.84 7.21 -3.47
C ARG A 140 10.24 8.61 -3.57
N GLN A 141 8.95 8.75 -3.33
CA GLN A 141 8.25 10.03 -3.48
C GLN A 141 8.88 11.13 -2.61
N GLY A 142 9.26 12.24 -3.24
CA GLY A 142 9.95 13.36 -2.59
C GLY A 142 11.41 13.08 -2.20
N GLN A 143 11.99 11.98 -2.68
CA GLN A 143 13.35 11.53 -2.38
C GLN A 143 14.19 11.43 -3.65
N THR A 144 15.51 11.26 -3.47
CA THR A 144 16.47 10.97 -4.54
C THR A 144 16.47 9.47 -4.90
N ASP A 145 17.06 9.10 -6.04
CA ASP A 145 17.05 7.70 -6.52
C ASP A 145 17.97 6.76 -5.75
N ASP A 146 18.89 7.28 -4.95
CA ASP A 146 19.86 6.54 -4.17
C ASP A 146 19.33 5.99 -2.83
N VAL A 147 18.08 6.36 -2.48
CA VAL A 147 17.46 5.89 -1.25
C VAL A 147 16.70 4.56 -1.43
N PRO A 148 16.57 3.73 -0.38
CA PRO A 148 15.72 2.55 -0.42
C PRO A 148 14.27 2.91 -0.73
N SER A 149 13.61 2.14 -1.60
CA SER A 149 12.16 2.32 -1.84
C SER A 149 11.36 2.02 -0.58
N HIS A 150 10.28 2.77 -0.37
CA HIS A 150 9.32 2.60 0.74
C HIS A 150 9.86 2.91 2.14
N GLY A 151 10.81 3.83 2.22
CA GLY A 151 11.38 4.23 3.48
C GLY A 151 12.27 3.15 4.12
N PHE A 152 12.47 3.25 5.40
CA PHE A 152 13.49 2.46 6.10
C PHE A 152 13.00 1.76 7.37
N VAL A 153 11.80 2.08 7.90
CA VAL A 153 11.35 1.48 9.17
C VAL A 153 11.06 -0.01 9.07
N ARG A 154 10.82 -0.53 7.85
CA ARG A 154 10.59 -1.96 7.59
C ARG A 154 11.86 -2.82 7.63
N THR A 155 13.04 -2.20 7.74
CA THR A 155 14.34 -2.87 7.75
C THR A 155 15.08 -2.71 9.09
N VAL A 156 14.40 -2.18 10.12
CA VAL A 156 14.97 -1.98 11.44
C VAL A 156 14.19 -2.76 12.49
N ARG A 157 14.81 -3.00 13.64
CA ARG A 157 14.15 -3.63 14.77
C ARG A 157 13.24 -2.63 15.48
N TRP A 158 11.98 -3.01 15.67
CA TRP A 158 11.00 -2.30 16.50
C TRP A 158 10.97 -2.89 17.90
N HIS A 159 10.40 -2.15 18.82
CA HIS A 159 10.15 -2.60 20.19
C HIS A 159 8.65 -2.55 20.51
N LEU A 160 8.21 -3.45 21.35
CA LEU A 160 6.88 -3.44 21.94
C LEU A 160 6.87 -2.41 23.08
N VAL A 161 6.04 -1.38 22.94
CA VAL A 161 5.90 -0.27 23.92
C VAL A 161 4.87 -0.63 24.97
N GLU A 162 3.74 -1.23 24.52
CA GLU A 162 2.60 -1.49 25.39
C GLU A 162 1.85 -2.74 24.87
N ALA A 163 1.33 -3.53 25.80
CA ALA A 163 0.40 -4.60 25.53
C ALA A 163 -0.70 -4.58 26.59
N ALA A 164 -1.94 -4.78 26.18
CA ALA A 164 -3.09 -4.87 27.08
C ALA A 164 -4.14 -5.82 26.49
N ARG A 165 -5.01 -6.35 27.36
CA ARG A 165 -6.21 -7.06 26.93
C ARG A 165 -7.43 -6.20 27.21
N ASP A 166 -8.25 -5.96 26.18
CA ASP A 166 -9.47 -5.18 26.27
C ASP A 166 -10.60 -6.03 26.89
N ALA A 167 -11.64 -5.36 27.38
CA ALA A 167 -12.78 -6.01 28.03
C ALA A 167 -13.57 -6.94 27.09
N ASP A 168 -13.47 -6.77 25.79
CA ASP A 168 -14.10 -7.63 24.77
C ASP A 168 -13.21 -8.83 24.36
N GLY A 169 -12.07 -9.02 25.03
CA GLY A 169 -11.13 -10.11 24.79
C GLY A 169 -10.12 -9.85 23.69
N SER A 170 -10.20 -8.71 22.97
CA SER A 170 -9.16 -8.34 22.01
C SER A 170 -7.85 -7.93 22.69
N VAL A 171 -6.74 -8.09 21.97
CA VAL A 171 -5.41 -7.68 22.44
C VAL A 171 -5.05 -6.36 21.76
N ALA A 172 -4.71 -5.35 22.56
CA ALA A 172 -4.16 -4.07 22.14
C ALA A 172 -2.63 -4.08 22.28
N LEU A 173 -1.93 -3.73 21.20
CA LEU A 173 -0.46 -3.62 21.17
C LEU A 173 -0.06 -2.24 20.64
N THR A 174 1.00 -1.68 21.21
CA THR A 174 1.70 -0.52 20.66
C THR A 174 3.13 -0.88 20.39
N LEU A 175 3.59 -0.71 19.13
CA LEU A 175 4.97 -0.90 18.72
C LEU A 175 5.53 0.42 18.18
N ALA A 176 6.84 0.62 18.30
CA ALA A 176 7.52 1.78 17.74
C ALA A 176 8.89 1.39 17.18
N PRO A 177 9.33 2.02 16.07
CA PRO A 177 10.71 1.93 15.61
C PRO A 177 11.64 2.75 16.53
N PRO A 178 12.96 2.66 16.37
CA PRO A 178 13.90 3.59 16.97
C PRO A 178 13.53 5.04 16.60
N ARG A 179 13.84 5.98 17.48
CA ARG A 179 13.64 7.40 17.19
C ARG A 179 14.73 7.91 16.26
N TYR A 180 14.32 8.69 15.27
CA TYR A 180 15.19 9.34 14.30
C TYR A 180 15.16 10.83 14.58
N GLY A 181 16.08 11.31 15.43
CA GLY A 181 16.08 12.68 15.93
C GLY A 181 16.11 13.77 14.85
N ASP A 182 16.73 13.47 13.71
CA ASP A 182 16.88 14.43 12.60
C ASP A 182 15.63 14.53 11.71
N LEU A 183 14.67 13.62 11.85
CA LEU A 183 13.46 13.65 11.02
C LEU A 183 12.41 14.65 11.49
N GLY A 184 12.43 15.03 12.78
CA GLY A 184 11.33 15.77 13.38
C GLY A 184 10.00 15.00 13.38
N LEU A 185 10.02 13.68 13.18
CA LEU A 185 8.85 12.82 13.18
C LEU A 185 9.01 11.66 14.17
N GLU A 186 7.94 11.35 14.88
CA GLU A 186 7.82 10.15 15.72
C GLU A 186 6.72 9.25 15.15
N LEU A 187 7.02 7.96 14.98
CA LEU A 187 6.07 6.95 14.52
C LEU A 187 5.69 5.99 15.64
N ARG A 188 4.41 5.68 15.77
CA ARG A 188 3.87 4.58 16.57
C ARG A 188 2.91 3.78 15.74
N MET A 189 2.92 2.46 15.93
CA MET A 189 1.92 1.58 15.36
C MET A 189 1.06 1.01 16.48
N ARG A 190 -0.26 1.12 16.31
CA ARG A 190 -1.25 0.50 17.20
C ARG A 190 -1.94 -0.63 16.48
N LEU A 191 -2.07 -1.75 17.18
CA LEU A 191 -2.81 -2.92 16.74
C LEU A 191 -3.89 -3.24 17.77
N ARG A 192 -5.07 -3.61 17.28
CA ARG A 192 -6.12 -4.26 18.06
C ARG A 192 -6.48 -5.54 17.35
N ILE A 193 -6.27 -6.67 18.05
CA ILE A 193 -6.27 -8.03 17.50
C ILE A 193 -7.37 -8.84 18.21
N GLY A 194 -8.43 -9.13 17.49
CA GLY A 194 -9.57 -9.94 17.93
C GLY A 194 -10.19 -10.64 16.74
N THR A 195 -11.52 -10.80 16.69
CA THR A 195 -12.22 -11.28 15.47
C THR A 195 -12.06 -10.35 14.28
N THR A 196 -11.65 -9.13 14.54
CA THR A 196 -11.29 -8.08 13.58
C THR A 196 -9.88 -7.63 13.87
N LEU A 197 -9.11 -7.38 12.83
CA LEU A 197 -7.81 -6.71 12.92
C LEU A 197 -8.01 -5.21 12.71
N GLU A 198 -7.52 -4.40 13.64
CA GLU A 198 -7.32 -2.95 13.43
C GLU A 198 -5.83 -2.65 13.53
N GLN A 199 -5.29 -1.93 12.57
CA GLN A 199 -3.89 -1.50 12.55
C GLN A 199 -3.82 -0.03 12.15
N ALA A 200 -3.06 0.75 12.90
CA ALA A 200 -2.91 2.18 12.65
C ALA A 200 -1.46 2.64 12.80
N LEU A 201 -1.05 3.55 11.93
CA LEU A 201 0.17 4.33 12.05
C LEU A 201 -0.17 5.71 12.58
N GLU A 202 0.44 6.11 13.68
CA GLU A 202 0.34 7.45 14.26
C GLU A 202 1.68 8.14 14.08
N THR A 203 1.70 9.18 13.24
CA THR A 203 2.90 9.97 12.96
C THR A 203 2.71 11.36 13.53
N THR A 204 3.60 11.75 14.45
CA THR A 204 3.59 13.07 15.11
C THR A 204 4.77 13.90 14.63
N ASN A 205 4.52 15.15 14.22
CA ASN A 205 5.59 16.12 14.01
C ASN A 205 6.11 16.60 15.36
N THR A 206 7.32 16.18 15.73
CA THR A 206 8.01 16.56 16.98
C THR A 206 9.05 17.66 16.76
N GLY A 207 9.20 18.13 15.52
CA GLY A 207 10.08 19.24 15.14
C GLY A 207 9.43 20.60 15.36
N ASP A 208 10.12 21.64 14.95
CA ASP A 208 9.73 23.06 15.07
C ASP A 208 9.26 23.67 13.73
N ALA A 209 9.27 22.90 12.64
CA ALA A 209 8.87 23.32 11.32
C ALA A 209 7.82 22.35 10.72
N PRO A 210 6.96 22.81 9.77
CA PRO A 210 6.07 21.93 9.04
C PRO A 210 6.83 20.88 8.25
N VAL A 211 6.29 19.65 8.21
CA VAL A 211 6.87 18.51 7.50
C VAL A 211 5.86 17.90 6.54
N ALA A 212 6.33 17.31 5.45
CA ALA A 212 5.55 16.48 4.55
C ALA A 212 6.12 15.06 4.46
N PHE A 213 5.24 14.07 4.39
CA PHE A 213 5.62 12.67 4.25
C PHE A 213 4.53 11.87 3.56
N THR A 214 4.85 10.65 3.14
CA THR A 214 3.90 9.67 2.60
C THR A 214 4.11 8.34 3.31
N GLN A 215 3.06 7.50 3.37
CA GLN A 215 3.12 6.25 4.13
C GLN A 215 2.13 5.21 3.61
N ALA A 216 2.27 3.96 4.01
CA ALA A 216 1.27 2.92 3.75
C ALA A 216 1.35 1.76 4.74
N LEU A 217 0.22 1.06 4.88
CA LEU A 217 0.10 -0.30 5.36
C LEU A 217 -0.03 -1.20 4.13
N HIS A 218 1.08 -1.83 3.73
CA HIS A 218 1.20 -2.55 2.46
C HIS A 218 0.70 -4.00 2.59
N SER A 219 -0.62 -4.17 2.77
CA SER A 219 -1.23 -5.46 3.12
C SER A 219 -1.24 -6.43 1.95
N TYR A 220 -0.60 -7.60 2.12
CA TYR A 220 -0.64 -8.72 1.20
C TYR A 220 -1.75 -9.69 1.62
N PHE A 221 -2.93 -9.57 1.04
CA PHE A 221 -4.01 -10.52 1.32
C PHE A 221 -3.77 -11.82 0.56
N ARG A 222 -3.85 -12.94 1.28
CA ARG A 222 -3.80 -14.28 0.69
C ARG A 222 -5.06 -14.54 -0.10
N VAL A 223 -4.92 -15.00 -1.33
CA VAL A 223 -6.01 -15.39 -2.22
C VAL A 223 -5.78 -16.78 -2.80
N SER A 224 -6.85 -17.41 -3.28
CA SER A 224 -6.78 -18.70 -3.97
C SER A 224 -5.98 -18.63 -5.28
N ASP A 225 -6.37 -17.71 -6.15
CA ASP A 225 -5.66 -17.25 -7.34
C ASP A 225 -6.08 -15.79 -7.61
N VAL A 226 -5.11 -14.90 -7.81
CA VAL A 226 -5.38 -13.49 -8.07
C VAL A 226 -6.18 -13.26 -9.36
N ALA A 227 -6.13 -14.19 -10.29
CA ALA A 227 -6.91 -14.14 -11.54
C ALA A 227 -8.42 -14.41 -11.32
N ASP A 228 -8.78 -15.06 -10.22
CA ASP A 228 -10.16 -15.46 -9.94
C ASP A 228 -10.87 -14.54 -8.93
N VAL A 229 -10.13 -13.60 -8.32
CA VAL A 229 -10.68 -12.68 -7.32
C VAL A 229 -11.09 -11.35 -7.94
N ARG A 230 -11.96 -10.63 -7.23
CA ARG A 230 -12.33 -9.26 -7.57
C ARG A 230 -12.34 -8.36 -6.33
N VAL A 231 -12.21 -7.06 -6.56
CA VAL A 231 -12.33 -6.06 -5.50
C VAL A 231 -13.48 -5.12 -5.83
N GLU A 232 -14.50 -5.14 -4.97
CA GLU A 232 -15.64 -4.24 -5.01
C GLU A 232 -15.34 -2.93 -4.27
N GLY A 233 -16.01 -1.84 -4.64
CA GLY A 233 -15.87 -0.52 -4.00
C GLY A 233 -14.92 0.42 -4.72
N LEU A 234 -14.42 0.05 -5.90
CA LEU A 234 -13.53 0.87 -6.72
C LEU A 234 -14.22 1.47 -7.95
N ASP A 235 -15.43 1.03 -8.28
CA ASP A 235 -16.18 1.53 -9.44
C ASP A 235 -16.35 3.06 -9.41
N GLY A 236 -16.07 3.70 -10.55
CA GLY A 236 -16.15 5.15 -10.73
C GLY A 236 -14.95 5.94 -10.16
N LEU A 237 -14.02 5.30 -9.42
CA LEU A 237 -12.81 5.96 -8.95
C LEU A 237 -11.81 6.16 -10.09
N ARG A 238 -10.96 7.17 -9.94
CA ARG A 238 -9.79 7.36 -10.80
C ARG A 238 -8.58 6.72 -10.15
N PHE A 239 -7.66 6.22 -10.98
CA PHE A 239 -6.38 5.73 -10.52
C PHE A 239 -5.23 6.20 -11.42
N LEU A 240 -4.04 6.25 -10.86
CA LEU A 240 -2.78 6.47 -11.54
C LEU A 240 -2.13 5.10 -11.76
N ASP A 241 -1.84 4.78 -13.02
CA ASP A 241 -1.20 3.53 -13.39
C ASP A 241 0.32 3.72 -13.45
N LYS A 242 1.05 3.15 -12.48
CA LYS A 242 2.52 3.25 -12.44
C LYS A 242 3.20 2.51 -13.57
N ASN A 243 2.55 1.48 -14.12
CA ASN A 243 3.06 0.76 -15.29
C ASN A 243 2.89 1.56 -16.60
N ASP A 244 2.01 2.57 -16.60
CA ASP A 244 1.76 3.51 -17.71
C ASP A 244 2.26 4.93 -17.37
N GLY A 245 3.40 5.05 -16.67
CA GLY A 245 4.01 6.32 -16.35
C GLY A 245 3.14 7.26 -15.49
N TYR A 246 2.29 6.71 -14.64
CA TYR A 246 1.30 7.41 -13.82
C TYR A 246 0.16 8.06 -14.63
N ALA A 247 -0.12 7.57 -15.83
CA ALA A 247 -1.31 8.00 -16.56
C ALA A 247 -2.58 7.76 -15.73
N ALA A 248 -3.52 8.72 -15.82
CA ALA A 248 -4.75 8.67 -15.06
C ALA A 248 -5.84 7.94 -15.85
N HIS A 249 -6.43 6.93 -15.23
CA HIS A 249 -7.53 6.12 -15.77
C HIS A 249 -8.75 6.15 -14.86
N ALA A 250 -9.88 5.68 -15.34
CA ALA A 250 -11.11 5.48 -14.55
C ALA A 250 -11.40 3.99 -14.41
N GLN A 251 -11.72 3.55 -13.20
CA GLN A 251 -12.21 2.21 -12.95
C GLN A 251 -13.67 2.11 -13.39
N THR A 252 -13.99 1.01 -14.07
CA THR A 252 -15.37 0.67 -14.42
C THR A 252 -15.67 -0.73 -13.89
N GLY A 253 -16.67 -0.82 -13.02
CA GLY A 253 -17.00 -2.06 -12.33
C GLY A 253 -15.95 -2.45 -11.28
N ASP A 254 -16.02 -3.71 -10.83
CA ASP A 254 -15.07 -4.26 -9.88
C ASP A 254 -13.67 -4.35 -10.48
N TRP A 255 -12.65 -4.21 -9.64
CA TRP A 255 -11.29 -4.51 -10.07
C TRP A 255 -11.12 -6.02 -10.27
N VAL A 256 -10.50 -6.40 -11.37
CA VAL A 256 -10.01 -7.74 -11.68
C VAL A 256 -8.60 -7.62 -12.28
N LEU A 257 -7.81 -8.70 -12.19
CA LEU A 257 -6.43 -8.68 -12.70
C LEU A 257 -6.35 -8.60 -14.23
N ASP A 258 -7.37 -9.07 -14.92
CA ASP A 258 -7.43 -9.11 -16.40
C ASP A 258 -7.84 -7.73 -16.97
N ASP A 259 -6.96 -6.74 -16.85
CA ASP A 259 -7.08 -5.49 -17.56
C ASP A 259 -6.37 -5.60 -18.92
N ALA A 260 -7.10 -5.36 -20.00
CA ALA A 260 -6.56 -5.47 -21.36
C ALA A 260 -5.36 -4.53 -21.62
N ARG A 261 -5.22 -3.46 -20.84
CA ARG A 261 -4.10 -2.50 -20.95
C ARG A 261 -2.83 -3.02 -20.26
N ASP A 262 -2.98 -3.80 -19.21
CA ASP A 262 -1.88 -4.31 -18.38
C ASP A 262 -2.15 -5.75 -17.93
N PRO A 263 -2.20 -6.71 -18.87
CA PRO A 263 -2.62 -8.07 -18.58
C PRO A 263 -1.75 -8.75 -17.53
N GLY A 264 -2.39 -9.29 -16.49
CA GLY A 264 -1.74 -10.13 -15.49
C GLY A 264 -0.89 -9.39 -14.45
N ARG A 265 -1.01 -8.05 -14.32
CA ARG A 265 -0.36 -7.27 -13.25
C ARG A 265 -1.21 -6.04 -12.90
N SER A 266 -0.95 -5.45 -11.73
CA SER A 266 -1.58 -4.20 -11.28
C SER A 266 -0.58 -3.39 -10.45
N ASP A 267 -0.47 -2.08 -10.70
CA ASP A 267 0.28 -1.14 -9.85
C ASP A 267 -0.46 0.22 -9.87
N TYR A 268 -1.65 0.22 -9.27
CA TYR A 268 -2.63 1.29 -9.36
C TYR A 268 -2.76 2.05 -8.05
N ILE A 269 -2.65 3.38 -8.10
CA ILE A 269 -2.95 4.29 -6.98
C ILE A 269 -4.33 4.89 -7.23
N TYR A 270 -5.36 4.34 -6.59
CA TYR A 270 -6.71 4.90 -6.63
C TYR A 270 -6.78 6.18 -5.82
N THR A 271 -7.46 7.20 -6.33
CA THR A 271 -7.65 8.51 -5.71
C THR A 271 -9.12 8.74 -5.33
N GLY A 272 -9.37 9.49 -4.26
CA GLY A 272 -10.72 9.61 -3.67
C GLY A 272 -11.18 8.32 -2.99
N ALA A 273 -10.23 7.48 -2.62
CA ALA A 273 -10.43 6.13 -2.09
C ALA A 273 -10.38 6.15 -0.56
N ASP A 274 -11.43 6.65 0.08
CA ASP A 274 -11.58 6.78 1.54
C ASP A 274 -12.69 5.87 2.09
N GLY A 275 -12.73 4.64 1.61
CA GLY A 275 -13.92 3.83 1.76
C GLY A 275 -13.72 2.44 2.33
N ARG A 276 -14.67 1.63 1.95
CA ARG A 276 -14.82 0.22 2.28
C ARG A 276 -14.69 -0.59 1.00
N TYR A 277 -13.83 -1.60 1.04
CA TYR A 277 -13.53 -2.47 -0.08
C TYR A 277 -13.79 -3.91 0.30
N LEU A 278 -14.25 -4.72 -0.66
CA LEU A 278 -14.49 -6.14 -0.47
C LEU A 278 -13.65 -6.92 -1.47
N LEU A 279 -12.70 -7.69 -0.96
CA LEU A 279 -11.98 -8.69 -1.73
C LEU A 279 -12.79 -9.99 -1.68
N ASP A 280 -13.39 -10.35 -2.81
CA ASP A 280 -14.18 -11.57 -2.96
C ASP A 280 -13.30 -12.68 -3.55
N ASP A 281 -13.14 -13.75 -2.81
CA ASP A 281 -12.31 -14.91 -3.16
C ASP A 281 -13.17 -16.18 -3.22
N PRO A 282 -13.64 -16.57 -4.40
CA PRO A 282 -14.47 -17.75 -4.55
C PRO A 282 -13.74 -19.07 -4.24
N GLY A 283 -12.43 -19.13 -4.50
CA GLY A 283 -11.65 -20.34 -4.27
C GLY A 283 -11.38 -20.64 -2.80
N LEU A 284 -11.35 -19.64 -1.94
CA LEU A 284 -11.27 -19.78 -0.48
C LEU A 284 -12.63 -19.59 0.21
N ASP A 285 -13.72 -19.48 -0.55
CA ASP A 285 -15.09 -19.33 -0.06
C ASP A 285 -15.23 -18.24 1.02
N ARG A 286 -14.58 -17.10 0.78
CA ARG A 286 -14.56 -15.99 1.74
C ARG A 286 -14.58 -14.62 1.06
N ARG A 287 -15.02 -13.62 1.79
CA ARG A 287 -14.86 -12.20 1.47
C ARG A 287 -14.05 -11.53 2.57
N ILE A 288 -13.08 -10.72 2.19
CA ILE A 288 -12.31 -9.91 3.12
C ILE A 288 -12.77 -8.47 2.96
N GLU A 289 -13.29 -7.91 4.05
CA GLU A 289 -13.61 -6.49 4.10
C GLU A 289 -12.42 -5.71 4.62
N LEU A 290 -11.97 -4.74 3.84
CA LEU A 290 -10.99 -3.73 4.21
C LEU A 290 -11.69 -2.37 4.33
N THR A 291 -11.56 -1.72 5.48
CA THR A 291 -11.95 -0.32 5.67
C THR A 291 -10.72 0.50 5.98
N THR A 292 -10.53 1.61 5.27
CA THR A 292 -9.38 2.52 5.46
C THR A 292 -9.83 3.86 6.04
N SER A 293 -8.93 4.53 6.75
CA SER A 293 -9.16 5.86 7.30
C SER A 293 -7.85 6.62 7.42
N GLY A 294 -7.90 7.95 7.27
CA GLY A 294 -6.71 8.81 7.29
C GLY A 294 -5.93 8.80 5.98
N SER A 295 -6.49 8.18 4.94
CA SER A 295 -5.97 8.28 3.58
C SER A 295 -7.09 8.60 2.60
N ARG A 296 -6.72 9.17 1.45
CA ARG A 296 -7.59 9.40 0.29
C ARG A 296 -7.12 8.58 -0.90
N THR A 297 -6.16 7.70 -0.70
CA THR A 297 -5.68 6.78 -1.73
C THR A 297 -5.66 5.33 -1.22
N LEU A 298 -5.90 4.42 -2.15
CA LEU A 298 -5.72 2.99 -1.99
C LEU A 298 -4.79 2.50 -3.09
N VAL A 299 -3.81 1.67 -2.74
CA VAL A 299 -2.99 1.01 -3.75
C VAL A 299 -3.49 -0.42 -3.97
N VAL A 300 -3.67 -0.78 -5.24
CA VAL A 300 -3.96 -2.16 -5.65
C VAL A 300 -2.78 -2.67 -6.45
N TRP A 301 -2.04 -3.62 -5.86
CA TRP A 301 -0.81 -4.10 -6.46
C TRP A 301 -0.73 -5.62 -6.54
N ASN A 302 -0.31 -6.08 -7.71
CA ASN A 302 0.20 -7.42 -7.95
C ASN A 302 1.30 -7.34 -9.00
N PRO A 303 2.48 -7.95 -8.79
CA PRO A 303 3.63 -7.80 -9.70
C PRO A 303 3.41 -8.45 -11.06
N GLY A 304 2.48 -9.40 -11.17
CA GLY A 304 2.38 -10.31 -12.30
C GLY A 304 3.59 -11.24 -12.42
N GLU A 305 3.52 -12.15 -13.39
CA GLU A 305 4.51 -13.21 -13.59
C GLU A 305 5.91 -12.66 -13.85
N ALA A 306 6.04 -11.82 -14.86
CA ALA A 306 7.35 -11.31 -15.31
C ALA A 306 8.12 -10.51 -14.26
N SER A 307 7.43 -9.83 -13.33
CA SER A 307 8.09 -9.10 -12.23
C SER A 307 8.40 -10.01 -11.05
N ALA A 308 7.52 -10.99 -10.77
CA ALA A 308 7.74 -11.97 -9.73
C ALA A 308 8.96 -12.85 -10.02
N GLU A 309 9.15 -13.29 -11.25
CA GLU A 309 10.31 -14.09 -11.68
C GLU A 309 11.65 -13.36 -11.53
N ARG A 310 11.65 -12.02 -11.62
CA ARG A 310 12.86 -11.23 -11.38
C ARG A 310 13.19 -11.03 -9.89
N GLY A 311 12.23 -11.30 -9.02
CA GLY A 311 12.39 -11.15 -7.57
C GLY A 311 13.03 -12.39 -6.95
N SER A 312 14.10 -12.20 -6.16
CA SER A 312 14.74 -13.30 -5.42
C SER A 312 13.91 -13.78 -4.21
N ASP A 313 12.99 -12.97 -3.76
CA ASP A 313 12.15 -13.17 -2.56
C ASP A 313 10.74 -13.73 -2.89
N MET A 314 10.53 -14.17 -4.13
CA MET A 314 9.35 -14.91 -4.56
C MET A 314 9.78 -16.19 -5.29
N ASN A 315 8.99 -17.25 -5.17
CA ASN A 315 9.14 -18.46 -5.96
C ASN A 315 8.23 -18.42 -7.19
N ASP A 316 8.44 -19.35 -8.11
CA ASP A 316 7.64 -19.45 -9.33
C ASP A 316 6.15 -19.56 -8.98
N GLY A 317 5.32 -18.72 -9.62
CA GLY A 317 3.88 -18.68 -9.41
C GLY A 317 3.41 -18.06 -8.09
N ALA A 318 4.30 -17.60 -7.20
CA ALA A 318 3.92 -17.02 -5.90
C ALA A 318 3.00 -15.80 -6.02
N TRP A 319 3.13 -15.03 -7.10
CA TRP A 319 2.31 -13.86 -7.40
C TRP A 319 0.81 -14.17 -7.51
N ARG A 320 0.46 -15.41 -7.85
CA ARG A 320 -0.94 -15.85 -7.92
C ARG A 320 -1.62 -15.92 -6.57
N GLY A 321 -0.87 -16.17 -5.50
CA GLY A 321 -1.40 -16.42 -4.16
C GLY A 321 -1.71 -15.17 -3.35
N PHE A 322 -1.56 -13.95 -3.88
CA PHE A 322 -1.85 -12.73 -3.14
C PHE A 322 -2.36 -11.58 -4.01
N LEU A 323 -3.03 -10.65 -3.34
CA LEU A 323 -3.31 -9.30 -3.83
C LEU A 323 -2.99 -8.30 -2.72
N CYS A 324 -2.27 -7.24 -3.07
CA CYS A 324 -2.09 -6.12 -2.15
C CYS A 324 -3.23 -5.12 -2.29
N LEU A 325 -3.85 -4.81 -1.13
CA LEU A 325 -4.73 -3.66 -0.95
C LEU A 325 -4.13 -2.82 0.17
N GLU A 326 -3.64 -1.64 -0.17
CA GLU A 326 -2.83 -0.85 0.75
C GLU A 326 -3.58 0.42 1.17
N ALA A 327 -3.84 0.55 2.47
CA ALA A 327 -4.20 1.85 3.04
C ALA A 327 -2.98 2.76 2.93
N ALA A 328 -3.03 3.78 2.08
CA ALA A 328 -1.85 4.56 1.73
C ALA A 328 -2.13 6.06 1.63
N ASN A 329 -1.21 6.88 2.14
CA ASN A 329 -1.04 8.24 1.69
C ASN A 329 0.07 8.22 0.61
N ALA A 330 -0.31 8.15 -0.66
CA ALA A 330 0.60 7.95 -1.80
C ALA A 330 0.20 8.83 -2.99
N GLY A 331 1.13 9.11 -3.91
CA GLY A 331 0.86 9.96 -5.05
C GLY A 331 0.42 11.36 -4.62
N PRO A 332 -0.81 11.81 -4.99
CA PRO A 332 -1.29 13.15 -4.62
C PRO A 332 -1.70 13.29 -3.14
N ASP A 333 -1.82 12.19 -2.41
CA ASP A 333 -2.24 12.19 -1.00
C ASP A 333 -1.03 12.34 -0.05
N ILE A 334 -0.42 13.52 -0.07
CA ILE A 334 0.73 13.88 0.76
C ILE A 334 0.23 14.39 2.10
N VAL A 335 0.69 13.77 3.20
CA VAL A 335 0.42 14.24 4.56
C VAL A 335 1.31 15.44 4.88
N ARG A 336 0.71 16.49 5.45
CA ARG A 336 1.43 17.68 5.94
C ARG A 336 1.04 17.92 7.38
N LEU A 337 2.05 18.08 8.25
CA LEU A 337 1.85 18.32 9.67
C LEU A 337 2.57 19.58 10.10
N ALA A 338 1.87 20.46 10.78
CA ALA A 338 2.48 21.53 11.57
C ALA A 338 3.15 20.94 12.83
N PRO A 339 4.06 21.70 13.50
CA PRO A 339 4.65 21.29 14.76
C PRO A 339 3.60 20.86 15.79
N GLY A 340 3.79 19.69 16.39
CA GLY A 340 2.91 19.09 17.38
C GLY A 340 1.68 18.36 16.82
N GLU A 341 1.40 18.45 15.52
CA GLU A 341 0.28 17.73 14.92
C GLU A 341 0.58 16.23 14.74
N THR A 342 -0.48 15.44 14.79
CA THR A 342 -0.44 13.98 14.60
C THR A 342 -1.39 13.59 13.48
N HIS A 343 -0.90 12.78 12.56
CA HIS A 343 -1.73 12.08 11.55
C HIS A 343 -1.88 10.61 11.91
N ARG A 344 -3.07 10.08 11.66
CA ARG A 344 -3.38 8.67 11.86
C ARG A 344 -3.87 8.04 10.55
N LEU A 345 -3.07 7.15 9.97
CA LEU A 345 -3.49 6.23 8.92
C LEU A 345 -3.94 4.92 9.55
N SER A 346 -5.09 4.39 9.16
CA SER A 346 -5.55 3.11 9.71
C SER A 346 -6.24 2.23 8.69
N GLN A 347 -6.19 0.93 8.96
CA GLN A 347 -6.98 -0.10 8.29
C GLN A 347 -7.70 -0.97 9.32
N ARG A 348 -8.88 -1.46 8.92
CA ARG A 348 -9.66 -2.47 9.63
C ARG A 348 -9.97 -3.60 8.69
N VAL A 349 -9.66 -4.82 9.09
CA VAL A 349 -9.83 -6.04 8.28
C VAL A 349 -10.72 -7.03 9.02
N ARG A 350 -11.69 -7.59 8.33
CA ARG A 350 -12.52 -8.69 8.83
C ARG A 350 -12.91 -9.65 7.71
N VAL A 351 -13.14 -10.90 8.09
CA VAL A 351 -13.72 -11.89 7.17
C VAL A 351 -15.23 -11.82 7.22
N LEU A 352 -15.82 -11.88 6.06
CA LEU A 352 -17.28 -12.05 5.89
C LEU A 352 -17.53 -13.40 5.21
N PRO A 353 -18.63 -14.10 5.55
CA PRO A 353 -19.06 -15.25 4.77
C PRO A 353 -19.38 -14.79 3.34
N ARG A 354 -19.26 -15.71 2.38
CA ARG A 354 -19.87 -15.54 1.07
C ARG A 354 -21.34 -15.95 1.16
N ASP A 355 -22.22 -15.09 0.64
CA ASP A 355 -23.66 -15.35 0.55
C ASP A 355 -23.97 -16.35 -0.58
#